data_788cc174ba506355b9b012ab22072ba2
#
_entry.id   788cc174ba506355b9b012ab22072ba2
#
_cell.length_a   1.000
_cell.length_b   1.000
_cell.length_c   1.000
_cell.angle_alpha   90.00
_cell.angle_beta   90.00
_cell.angle_gamma   90.00
#
_symmetry.space_group_name_H-M   'P 1'
#
loop_
_entity.id
_entity.type
_entity.pdbx_description
1 polymer ?
#
loop_
_entity_poly.entity_id
_entity_poly.type
_entity_poly.pdbx_seq_one_letter_code
_entity_poly.pdbx_strand_id
1 'polypeptide(L)'
;MGRAGSAVEVPGGRDTVLPGYESLAENIPVLHAPRLEAKAREIGGYLGEGYTALSGMLSVGPPKIAALLVADEDWREAPRDNARPYPPGLPYFTRSAEPPVLVLPENLAPVFGPRTQATLPLTVWHELAHAFLLSREVVRTPAWLGEFVPQAASAAVARRVGLSLDAHLSQIEGEPGFTVRSFRAPAGPEDQMSFQNLLLLLGIGALERFGEGFLPRIFDALWEEDEIVDGARAETLLAGALGPDGREWLASRREF
;
A
#
# COMPACT_ATOMS: atom_id res chain seq x y z
N MET A 1 1.63 30.46 -30.62
CA MET A 1 0.31 29.78 -30.65
C MET A 1 0.41 28.64 -29.68
N GLY A 2 -0.02 28.88 -28.43
CA GLY A 2 0.00 27.89 -27.39
C GLY A 2 -1.15 26.91 -27.56
N ARG A 3 -0.86 25.61 -27.51
CA ARG A 3 -1.88 24.59 -27.36
C ARG A 3 -2.38 24.61 -25.91
N ALA A 4 -3.62 25.04 -25.74
CA ALA A 4 -4.34 24.83 -24.50
C ALA A 4 -4.45 23.32 -24.27
N GLY A 5 -3.83 22.83 -23.20
CA GLY A 5 -4.03 21.47 -22.71
C GLY A 5 -5.50 21.31 -22.34
N SER A 6 -6.16 20.34 -22.98
CA SER A 6 -7.53 19.97 -22.68
C SER A 6 -7.53 19.36 -21.28
N ALA A 7 -8.10 20.07 -20.30
CA ALA A 7 -8.41 19.50 -19.00
C ALA A 7 -9.36 18.31 -19.22
N VAL A 8 -8.93 17.14 -18.81
CA VAL A 8 -9.81 15.95 -18.77
C VAL A 8 -10.78 16.20 -17.61
N GLU A 9 -12.02 16.58 -17.94
CA GLU A 9 -13.09 16.62 -16.93
C GLU A 9 -13.30 15.20 -16.37
N VAL A 10 -12.94 15.02 -15.11
CA VAL A 10 -13.38 13.86 -14.32
C VAL A 10 -14.81 14.16 -13.86
N PRO A 11 -15.82 13.39 -14.29
CA PRO A 11 -17.21 13.71 -13.96
C PRO A 11 -17.48 13.55 -12.45
N GLY A 12 -17.80 14.66 -11.78
CA GLY A 12 -18.62 14.67 -10.57
C GLY A 12 -17.96 14.56 -9.20
N GLY A 13 -16.63 14.78 -9.07
CA GLY A 13 -15.96 14.74 -7.77
C GLY A 13 -15.46 16.11 -7.31
N ARG A 14 -15.22 16.28 -6.00
CA ARG A 14 -14.42 17.40 -5.49
C ARG A 14 -13.06 17.32 -6.17
N ASP A 15 -12.58 18.43 -6.72
CA ASP A 15 -11.35 18.46 -7.52
C ASP A 15 -10.19 17.75 -6.81
N THR A 16 -9.84 16.57 -7.30
CA THR A 16 -8.70 15.76 -6.82
C THR A 16 -7.38 16.37 -7.26
N VAL A 17 -7.44 17.34 -8.16
CA VAL A 17 -6.29 17.91 -8.84
C VAL A 17 -5.79 19.12 -8.10
N LEU A 18 -4.57 19.07 -7.62
CA LEU A 18 -3.87 20.26 -7.12
C LEU A 18 -3.67 21.25 -8.28
N PRO A 19 -3.76 22.57 -8.02
CA PRO A 19 -3.60 23.58 -9.06
C PRO A 19 -2.29 23.43 -9.84
N GLY A 20 -2.36 23.41 -11.16
CA GLY A 20 -1.19 23.26 -12.04
C GLY A 20 -0.70 21.84 -12.23
N TYR A 21 -1.38 20.85 -11.67
CA TYR A 21 -1.05 19.42 -11.91
C TYR A 21 -1.60 18.96 -13.27
N GLU A 22 -0.85 18.05 -13.89
CA GLU A 22 -1.18 17.41 -15.16
C GLU A 22 -1.52 15.94 -14.91
N SER A 23 -2.22 15.33 -15.87
CA SER A 23 -2.58 13.90 -15.79
C SER A 23 -1.87 13.11 -16.89
N LEU A 24 -1.15 12.06 -16.51
CA LEU A 24 -0.77 11.00 -17.43
C LEU A 24 -1.97 10.04 -17.56
N ALA A 25 -2.42 9.84 -18.80
CA ALA A 25 -3.47 8.89 -19.14
C ALA A 25 -2.88 7.47 -19.23
N GLU A 26 -2.82 6.81 -18.10
CA GLU A 26 -2.47 5.39 -17.95
C GLU A 26 -3.73 4.59 -17.55
N ASN A 27 -3.58 3.28 -17.33
CA ASN A 27 -4.67 2.45 -16.80
C ASN A 27 -5.21 3.00 -15.46
N ILE A 28 -4.33 3.54 -14.64
CA ILE A 28 -4.62 4.35 -13.47
C ILE A 28 -4.07 5.74 -13.76
N PRO A 29 -4.90 6.78 -13.84
CA PRO A 29 -4.42 8.15 -14.07
C PRO A 29 -3.42 8.56 -12.99
N VAL A 30 -2.27 9.10 -13.40
CA VAL A 30 -1.26 9.64 -12.48
C VAL A 30 -1.24 11.16 -12.61
N LEU A 31 -1.70 11.83 -11.56
CA LEU A 31 -1.70 13.29 -11.43
C LEU A 31 -0.34 13.72 -10.86
N HIS A 32 0.28 14.74 -11.43
CA HIS A 32 1.62 15.16 -11.03
C HIS A 32 1.91 16.62 -11.35
N ALA A 33 2.81 17.25 -10.60
CA ALA A 33 3.39 18.53 -11.00
C ALA A 33 4.19 18.35 -12.31
N PRO A 34 4.21 19.32 -13.25
CA PRO A 34 4.86 19.16 -14.56
C PRO A 34 6.33 18.71 -14.49
N ARG A 35 7.08 19.18 -13.48
CA ARG A 35 8.48 18.80 -13.27
C ARG A 35 8.69 17.34 -12.85
N LEU A 36 7.64 16.65 -12.44
CA LEU A 36 7.66 15.27 -11.96
C LEU A 36 7.21 14.25 -13.03
N GLU A 37 7.01 14.65 -14.28
CA GLU A 37 6.49 13.79 -15.35
C GLU A 37 7.27 12.48 -15.50
N ALA A 38 8.61 12.53 -15.47
CA ALA A 38 9.44 11.32 -15.61
C ALA A 38 9.18 10.32 -14.48
N LYS A 39 9.09 10.80 -13.24
CA LYS A 39 8.77 9.97 -12.07
C LYS A 39 7.31 9.47 -12.10
N ALA A 40 6.39 10.29 -12.58
CA ALA A 40 5.00 9.89 -12.74
C ALA A 40 4.86 8.75 -13.77
N ARG A 41 5.63 8.74 -14.85
CA ARG A 41 5.69 7.62 -15.82
C ARG A 41 6.24 6.34 -15.19
N GLU A 42 7.30 6.45 -14.40
CA GLU A 42 7.85 5.31 -13.66
C GLU A 42 6.80 4.70 -12.72
N ILE A 43 6.12 5.53 -11.92
CA ILE A 43 5.04 5.12 -11.02
C ILE A 43 3.87 4.51 -11.80
N GLY A 44 3.49 5.09 -12.94
CA GLY A 44 2.47 4.54 -13.84
C GLY A 44 2.79 3.11 -14.29
N GLY A 45 4.05 2.83 -14.60
CA GLY A 45 4.54 1.47 -14.89
C GLY A 45 4.29 0.51 -13.72
N TYR A 46 4.74 0.85 -12.52
CA TYR A 46 4.52 0.03 -11.31
C TYR A 46 3.04 -0.17 -10.98
N LEU A 47 2.23 0.88 -11.14
CA LEU A 47 0.79 0.78 -10.96
C LEU A 47 0.15 -0.20 -11.95
N GLY A 48 0.54 -0.17 -13.23
CA GLY A 48 0.06 -1.09 -14.25
C GLY A 48 0.41 -2.55 -13.96
N GLU A 49 1.65 -2.82 -13.55
CA GLU A 49 2.12 -4.15 -13.13
C GLU A 49 1.36 -4.64 -11.90
N GLY A 50 1.29 -3.83 -10.84
CA GLY A 50 0.60 -4.17 -9.60
C GLY A 50 -0.89 -4.39 -9.80
N TYR A 51 -1.53 -3.56 -10.60
CA TYR A 51 -2.95 -3.64 -10.93
C TYR A 51 -3.30 -4.97 -11.64
N THR A 52 -2.47 -5.34 -12.62
CA THR A 52 -2.63 -6.60 -13.34
C THR A 52 -2.43 -7.80 -12.42
N ALA A 53 -1.37 -7.76 -11.61
CA ALA A 53 -1.03 -8.85 -10.69
C ALA A 53 -2.10 -9.03 -9.60
N LEU A 54 -2.52 -7.94 -8.94
CA LEU A 54 -3.52 -7.98 -7.87
C LEU A 54 -4.90 -8.39 -8.39
N SER A 55 -5.36 -7.86 -9.53
CA SER A 55 -6.62 -8.27 -10.14
C SER A 55 -6.64 -9.77 -10.44
N GLY A 56 -5.54 -10.30 -10.97
CA GLY A 56 -5.41 -11.73 -11.25
C GLY A 56 -5.32 -12.60 -9.99
N MET A 57 -4.66 -12.13 -8.93
CA MET A 57 -4.57 -12.85 -7.66
C MET A 57 -5.89 -12.88 -6.90
N LEU A 58 -6.54 -11.74 -6.80
CA LEU A 58 -7.71 -11.57 -5.96
C LEU A 58 -9.01 -11.95 -6.67
N SER A 59 -8.96 -12.19 -8.01
CA SER A 59 -10.13 -12.47 -8.83
C SER A 59 -11.25 -11.43 -8.67
N VAL A 60 -10.88 -10.19 -8.41
CA VAL A 60 -11.81 -9.07 -8.25
C VAL A 60 -11.59 -8.03 -9.32
N GLY A 61 -12.67 -7.35 -9.68
CA GLY A 61 -12.58 -6.21 -10.57
C GLY A 61 -11.72 -5.11 -9.94
N PRO A 62 -10.88 -4.46 -10.75
CA PRO A 62 -9.98 -3.44 -10.27
C PRO A 62 -10.74 -2.21 -9.73
N PRO A 63 -10.30 -1.59 -8.62
CA PRO A 63 -10.92 -0.39 -8.10
C PRO A 63 -10.73 0.80 -9.06
N LYS A 64 -11.74 1.66 -9.13
CA LYS A 64 -11.63 2.94 -9.84
C LYS A 64 -10.89 3.94 -8.93
N ILE A 65 -9.65 4.22 -9.25
CA ILE A 65 -8.77 5.08 -8.45
C ILE A 65 -7.92 5.96 -9.37
N ALA A 66 -7.27 6.96 -8.78
CA ALA A 66 -6.16 7.69 -9.39
C ALA A 66 -4.93 7.61 -8.48
N ALA A 67 -3.77 7.98 -8.98
CA ALA A 67 -2.58 8.24 -8.19
C ALA A 67 -2.27 9.74 -8.24
N LEU A 68 -1.77 10.30 -7.13
CA LEU A 68 -1.35 11.68 -7.03
C LEU A 68 0.09 11.72 -6.56
N LEU A 69 1.02 12.05 -7.45
CA LEU A 69 2.42 12.28 -7.13
C LEU A 69 2.60 13.73 -6.67
N VAL A 70 2.67 13.90 -5.38
CA VAL A 70 2.68 15.22 -4.73
C VAL A 70 4.09 15.77 -4.62
N ALA A 71 4.29 17.00 -5.10
CA ALA A 71 5.50 17.76 -4.89
C ALA A 71 5.69 18.09 -3.39
N ASP A 72 6.93 18.16 -2.92
CA ASP A 72 7.24 18.37 -1.51
C ASP A 72 6.58 19.66 -0.97
N GLU A 73 6.59 20.72 -1.77
CA GLU A 73 5.97 22.00 -1.44
C GLU A 73 4.43 21.95 -1.27
N ASP A 74 3.78 21.03 -2.00
CA ASP A 74 2.32 20.89 -2.04
C ASP A 74 1.79 19.82 -1.07
N TRP A 75 2.69 19.15 -0.31
CA TRP A 75 2.33 18.03 0.57
C TRP A 75 1.18 18.32 1.54
N ARG A 76 1.10 19.55 2.02
CA ARG A 76 0.05 19.98 2.97
C ARG A 76 -1.33 20.09 2.35
N GLU A 77 -1.39 20.25 1.03
CA GLU A 77 -2.64 20.41 0.27
C GLU A 77 -3.17 19.07 -0.24
N ALA A 78 -2.39 17.99 -0.13
CA ALA A 78 -2.79 16.66 -0.57
C ALA A 78 -4.09 16.22 0.14
N PRO A 79 -5.04 15.56 -0.58
CA PRO A 79 -6.29 15.05 -0.02
C PRO A 79 -5.98 14.00 1.07
N ARG A 80 -6.75 14.02 2.18
CA ARG A 80 -6.56 13.12 3.32
C ARG A 80 -7.83 12.95 4.13
N ASP A 81 -7.95 11.80 4.78
CA ASP A 81 -9.08 11.50 5.66
C ASP A 81 -8.94 12.14 7.05
N ASN A 82 -7.72 12.53 7.43
CA ASN A 82 -7.40 13.11 8.72
C ASN A 82 -7.31 14.64 8.67
N ALA A 83 -7.69 15.30 9.77
CA ALA A 83 -7.56 16.76 9.90
C ALA A 83 -6.09 17.23 9.92
N ARG A 84 -5.16 16.36 10.36
CA ARG A 84 -3.72 16.67 10.37
C ARG A 84 -3.04 16.07 9.14
N PRO A 85 -2.09 16.78 8.51
CA PRO A 85 -1.27 16.23 7.45
C PRO A 85 -0.53 14.98 7.92
N TYR A 86 -0.39 14.00 7.02
CA TYR A 86 0.55 12.90 7.23
C TYR A 86 1.99 13.42 7.25
N PRO A 87 2.93 12.72 7.91
CA PRO A 87 4.33 13.07 7.84
C PRO A 87 4.81 13.20 6.39
N PRO A 88 5.65 14.21 6.07
CA PRO A 88 6.25 14.31 4.74
C PRO A 88 6.97 13.01 4.36
N GLY A 89 6.78 12.57 3.12
CA GLY A 89 7.39 11.34 2.62
C GLY A 89 6.63 10.05 2.94
N LEU A 90 5.53 10.09 3.70
CA LEU A 90 4.70 8.92 3.98
C LEU A 90 3.62 8.77 2.90
N PRO A 91 3.68 7.75 2.04
CA PRO A 91 2.59 7.45 1.10
C PRO A 91 1.35 6.95 1.84
N TYR A 92 0.19 7.10 1.22
CA TYR A 92 -1.06 6.60 1.76
C TYR A 92 -2.15 6.52 0.70
N PHE A 93 -3.14 5.68 0.96
CA PHE A 93 -4.40 5.66 0.22
C PHE A 93 -5.47 6.44 0.98
N THR A 94 -6.30 7.23 0.27
CA THR A 94 -7.41 7.98 0.87
C THR A 94 -8.67 7.90 0.00
N ARG A 95 -9.82 7.88 0.67
CA ARG A 95 -11.16 7.91 0.07
C ARG A 95 -11.79 9.30 0.16
N SER A 96 -11.06 10.29 0.66
CA SER A 96 -11.54 11.69 0.77
C SER A 96 -11.62 12.41 -0.57
N ALA A 97 -11.14 11.79 -1.63
CA ALA A 97 -11.17 12.29 -3.00
C ALA A 97 -12.10 11.42 -3.89
N GLU A 98 -12.55 11.98 -5.02
CA GLU A 98 -13.37 11.27 -6.01
C GLU A 98 -12.72 11.40 -7.40
N PRO A 99 -12.21 10.31 -7.99
CA PRO A 99 -12.10 8.98 -7.41
C PRO A 99 -11.16 8.94 -6.19
N PRO A 100 -11.21 7.87 -5.37
CA PRO A 100 -10.22 7.62 -4.32
C PRO A 100 -8.80 7.63 -4.89
N VAL A 101 -7.83 8.05 -4.09
CA VAL A 101 -6.48 8.33 -4.61
C VAL A 101 -5.37 7.72 -3.76
N LEU A 102 -4.35 7.16 -4.46
CA LEU A 102 -3.06 6.87 -3.88
C LEU A 102 -2.24 8.16 -3.85
N VAL A 103 -1.88 8.63 -2.67
CA VAL A 103 -1.02 9.82 -2.51
C VAL A 103 0.41 9.36 -2.32
N LEU A 104 1.24 9.72 -3.26
CA LEU A 104 2.66 9.35 -3.31
C LEU A 104 3.50 10.62 -3.20
N PRO A 105 4.45 10.72 -2.26
CA PRO A 105 5.30 11.90 -2.15
C PRO A 105 6.37 11.92 -3.25
N GLU A 106 6.79 13.11 -3.63
CA GLU A 106 7.96 13.28 -4.50
C GLU A 106 9.19 12.65 -3.88
N ASN A 107 9.36 12.78 -2.56
CA ASN A 107 10.51 12.29 -1.83
C ASN A 107 10.10 11.32 -0.73
N LEU A 108 10.47 10.06 -0.88
CA LEU A 108 10.25 9.01 0.11
C LEU A 108 11.34 8.97 1.21
N ALA A 109 12.48 9.66 1.01
CA ALA A 109 13.62 9.58 1.92
C ALA A 109 13.34 10.02 3.37
N PRO A 110 12.43 10.96 3.67
CA PRO A 110 12.09 11.30 5.05
C PRO A 110 11.57 10.12 5.87
N VAL A 111 10.92 9.16 5.23
CA VAL A 111 10.37 7.96 5.88
C VAL A 111 11.26 6.74 5.65
N PHE A 112 11.74 6.54 4.42
CA PHE A 112 12.45 5.30 4.02
C PHE A 112 13.98 5.46 3.94
N GLY A 113 14.52 6.65 4.26
CA GLY A 113 15.94 6.92 4.15
C GLY A 113 16.47 6.80 2.71
N PRO A 114 17.78 6.54 2.51
CA PRO A 114 18.38 6.49 1.17
C PRO A 114 17.95 5.27 0.33
N ARG A 115 17.09 4.41 0.82
CA ARG A 115 16.65 3.15 0.22
C ARG A 115 15.56 3.31 -0.86
N THR A 116 15.25 4.54 -1.25
CA THR A 116 14.07 4.92 -2.02
C THR A 116 13.89 4.20 -3.35
N GLN A 117 14.97 3.89 -4.09
CA GLN A 117 14.83 3.23 -5.40
C GLN A 117 14.38 1.78 -5.31
N ALA A 118 14.89 1.00 -4.35
CA ALA A 118 14.47 -0.40 -4.16
C ALA A 118 13.08 -0.52 -3.51
N THR A 119 12.68 0.51 -2.77
CA THR A 119 11.42 0.53 -2.01
C THR A 119 10.25 1.08 -2.81
N LEU A 120 10.49 1.90 -3.83
CA LEU A 120 9.43 2.58 -4.59
C LEU A 120 8.39 1.62 -5.18
N PRO A 121 8.75 0.55 -5.92
CA PRO A 121 7.75 -0.36 -6.46
C PRO A 121 6.95 -1.06 -5.35
N LEU A 122 7.61 -1.53 -4.28
CA LEU A 122 6.93 -2.15 -3.14
C LEU A 122 5.95 -1.21 -2.47
N THR A 123 6.33 0.06 -2.30
CA THR A 123 5.48 1.11 -1.74
C THR A 123 4.25 1.36 -2.61
N VAL A 124 4.44 1.48 -3.93
CA VAL A 124 3.33 1.67 -4.88
C VAL A 124 2.36 0.49 -4.83
N TRP A 125 2.86 -0.73 -4.81
CA TRP A 125 2.02 -1.93 -4.74
C TRP A 125 1.35 -2.11 -3.39
N HIS A 126 1.98 -1.68 -2.29
CA HIS A 126 1.38 -1.66 -0.96
C HIS A 126 0.17 -0.72 -0.91
N GLU A 127 0.33 0.52 -1.35
CA GLU A 127 -0.77 1.48 -1.40
C GLU A 127 -1.88 1.04 -2.37
N LEU A 128 -1.50 0.44 -3.49
CA LEU A 128 -2.46 -0.15 -4.41
C LEU A 128 -3.24 -1.31 -3.78
N ALA A 129 -2.59 -2.13 -2.96
CA ALA A 129 -3.27 -3.21 -2.26
C ALA A 129 -4.27 -2.68 -1.21
N HIS A 130 -3.97 -1.54 -0.54
CA HIS A 130 -4.97 -0.83 0.26
C HIS A 130 -6.19 -0.43 -0.57
N ALA A 131 -5.99 0.08 -1.78
CA ALA A 131 -7.09 0.44 -2.67
C ALA A 131 -7.96 -0.77 -3.05
N PHE A 132 -7.35 -1.93 -3.30
CA PHE A 132 -8.10 -3.18 -3.52
C PHE A 132 -8.86 -3.61 -2.27
N LEU A 133 -8.22 -3.61 -1.11
CA LEU A 133 -8.84 -4.00 0.16
C LEU A 133 -10.04 -3.09 0.49
N LEU A 134 -9.86 -1.78 0.34
CA LEU A 134 -10.86 -0.77 0.65
C LEU A 134 -11.84 -0.49 -0.51
N SER A 135 -11.78 -1.26 -1.61
CA SER A 135 -12.77 -1.19 -2.70
C SER A 135 -14.16 -1.63 -2.26
N ARG A 136 -14.25 -2.37 -1.15
CA ARG A 136 -15.46 -2.70 -0.42
C ARG A 136 -15.41 -2.08 0.97
N GLU A 137 -16.54 -2.09 1.67
CA GLU A 137 -16.55 -1.76 3.08
C GLU A 137 -15.76 -2.80 3.87
N VAL A 138 -14.80 -2.32 4.65
CA VAL A 138 -14.03 -3.14 5.58
C VAL A 138 -14.20 -2.55 6.96
N VAL A 139 -14.59 -3.36 7.90
CA VAL A 139 -14.70 -2.97 9.31
C VAL A 139 -13.32 -2.62 9.88
N ARG A 140 -13.31 -1.88 10.97
CA ARG A 140 -12.06 -1.54 11.65
C ARG A 140 -11.34 -2.81 12.11
N THR A 141 -10.08 -2.93 11.73
CA THR A 141 -9.16 -4.02 12.10
C THR A 141 -8.02 -3.49 12.97
N PRO A 142 -7.29 -4.35 13.71
CA PRO A 142 -6.01 -3.97 14.28
C PRO A 142 -5.04 -3.48 13.20
N ALA A 143 -4.27 -2.46 13.51
CA ALA A 143 -3.33 -1.85 12.54
C ALA A 143 -2.42 -2.90 11.89
N TRP A 144 -1.95 -3.89 12.66
CA TRP A 144 -1.07 -4.92 12.14
C TRP A 144 -1.71 -5.77 11.03
N LEU A 145 -2.99 -6.10 11.11
CA LEU A 145 -3.67 -6.88 10.07
C LEU A 145 -3.97 -6.00 8.85
N GLY A 146 -4.42 -4.76 9.10
CA GLY A 146 -4.67 -3.78 8.05
C GLY A 146 -3.43 -3.45 7.20
N GLU A 147 -2.23 -3.53 7.80
CA GLU A 147 -0.96 -3.31 7.12
C GLU A 147 -0.32 -4.62 6.60
N PHE A 148 -0.52 -5.74 7.30
CA PHE A 148 0.01 -7.05 6.88
C PHE A 148 -0.52 -7.46 5.50
N VAL A 149 -1.82 -7.29 5.28
CA VAL A 149 -2.45 -7.73 4.03
C VAL A 149 -1.88 -6.98 2.81
N PRO A 150 -1.80 -5.64 2.80
CA PRO A 150 -1.14 -4.91 1.72
C PRO A 150 0.35 -5.24 1.59
N GLN A 151 1.05 -5.44 2.70
CA GLN A 151 2.47 -5.77 2.68
C GLN A 151 2.75 -7.14 2.06
N ALA A 152 1.96 -8.15 2.43
CA ALA A 152 2.04 -9.48 1.82
C ALA A 152 1.64 -9.47 0.33
N ALA A 153 0.63 -8.67 -0.02
CA ALA A 153 0.19 -8.49 -1.41
C ALA A 153 1.28 -7.83 -2.26
N SER A 154 1.97 -6.79 -1.75
CA SER A 154 3.09 -6.16 -2.47
C SER A 154 4.24 -7.12 -2.71
N ALA A 155 4.58 -7.97 -1.72
CA ALA A 155 5.58 -9.02 -1.87
C ALA A 155 5.16 -10.08 -2.91
N ALA A 156 3.88 -10.44 -2.96
CA ALA A 156 3.36 -11.36 -3.98
C ALA A 156 3.43 -10.74 -5.39
N VAL A 157 3.13 -9.44 -5.54
CA VAL A 157 3.33 -8.73 -6.81
C VAL A 157 4.79 -8.76 -7.22
N ALA A 158 5.73 -8.44 -6.31
CA ALA A 158 7.16 -8.49 -6.57
C ALA A 158 7.59 -9.86 -7.13
N ARG A 159 7.14 -10.95 -6.53
CA ARG A 159 7.40 -12.31 -7.03
C ARG A 159 6.85 -12.56 -8.42
N ARG A 160 5.63 -12.10 -8.71
CA ARG A 160 4.98 -12.30 -10.03
C ARG A 160 5.67 -11.53 -11.15
N VAL A 161 6.17 -10.33 -10.86
CA VAL A 161 6.88 -9.51 -11.86
C VAL A 161 8.38 -9.82 -11.92
N GLY A 162 8.87 -10.73 -11.06
CA GLY A 162 10.28 -11.13 -11.02
C GLY A 162 11.21 -10.11 -10.38
N LEU A 163 10.67 -9.21 -9.53
CA LEU A 163 11.49 -8.27 -8.75
C LEU A 163 12.13 -9.02 -7.57
N SER A 164 13.49 -9.05 -7.51
CA SER A 164 14.19 -9.57 -6.34
C SER A 164 14.03 -8.64 -5.14
N LEU A 165 13.69 -9.21 -3.99
CA LEU A 165 13.63 -8.52 -2.72
C LEU A 165 14.96 -8.57 -1.95
N ASP A 166 15.99 -9.25 -2.45
CA ASP A 166 17.25 -9.48 -1.74
C ASP A 166 17.94 -8.18 -1.34
N ALA A 167 17.97 -7.19 -2.25
CA ALA A 167 18.56 -5.87 -1.97
C ALA A 167 17.79 -5.12 -0.87
N HIS A 168 16.47 -5.29 -0.79
CA HIS A 168 15.66 -4.70 0.26
C HIS A 168 15.85 -5.45 1.58
N LEU A 169 15.79 -6.77 1.55
CA LEU A 169 15.92 -7.62 2.74
C LEU A 169 17.31 -7.52 3.38
N SER A 170 18.37 -7.40 2.59
CA SER A 170 19.75 -7.22 3.09
C SER A 170 19.96 -5.92 3.89
N GLN A 171 19.02 -4.99 3.79
CA GLN A 171 19.05 -3.70 4.48
C GLN A 171 18.21 -3.70 5.75
N ILE A 172 17.51 -4.78 6.06
CA ILE A 172 16.77 -4.93 7.31
C ILE A 172 17.79 -5.28 8.41
N GLU A 173 18.14 -4.29 9.22
CA GLU A 173 19.09 -4.44 10.32
C GLU A 173 18.39 -4.48 11.67
N GLY A 174 18.93 -5.32 12.57
CA GLY A 174 18.51 -5.39 13.97
C GLY A 174 17.20 -6.14 14.20
N GLU A 175 16.93 -6.42 15.47
CA GLU A 175 15.65 -6.93 15.94
C GLU A 175 14.95 -5.80 16.71
N PRO A 176 13.75 -5.35 16.27
CA PRO A 176 13.00 -4.36 17.03
C PRO A 176 12.59 -4.94 18.39
N GLY A 177 12.46 -4.09 19.39
CA GLY A 177 12.02 -4.48 20.74
C GLY A 177 10.55 -4.85 20.83
N PHE A 178 9.89 -5.10 19.72
CA PHE A 178 8.47 -5.42 19.62
C PHE A 178 8.21 -6.46 18.51
N THR A 179 7.05 -7.11 18.57
CA THR A 179 6.52 -7.96 17.51
C THR A 179 5.35 -7.25 16.80
N VAL A 180 4.93 -7.80 15.68
CA VAL A 180 3.76 -7.31 14.94
C VAL A 180 2.54 -7.15 15.87
N ARG A 181 2.27 -8.12 16.73
CA ARG A 181 1.12 -8.09 17.68
C ARG A 181 1.27 -7.08 18.80
N SER A 182 2.49 -6.88 19.28
CA SER A 182 2.78 -5.98 20.41
C SER A 182 2.91 -4.52 19.99
N PHE A 183 3.12 -4.25 18.72
CA PHE A 183 3.21 -2.88 18.18
C PHE A 183 1.88 -2.12 18.40
N ARG A 184 1.96 -0.90 18.90
CA ARG A 184 0.79 -0.06 19.16
C ARG A 184 0.78 1.21 18.33
N ALA A 185 1.90 1.95 18.35
CA ALA A 185 2.11 3.15 17.57
C ALA A 185 3.61 3.42 17.46
N PRO A 186 4.07 3.98 16.34
CA PRO A 186 5.47 4.35 16.19
C PRO A 186 5.81 5.53 17.11
N ALA A 187 6.95 5.47 17.80
CA ALA A 187 7.51 6.61 18.49
C ALA A 187 8.28 7.54 17.51
N GLY A 188 8.63 7.00 16.34
CA GLY A 188 9.31 7.74 15.28
C GLY A 188 9.34 6.96 13.95
N PRO A 189 9.98 7.54 12.92
CA PRO A 189 10.11 6.91 11.60
C PRO A 189 10.79 5.53 11.63
N GLU A 190 11.78 5.35 12.52
CA GLU A 190 12.50 4.08 12.66
C GLU A 190 11.60 2.95 13.16
N ASP A 191 10.72 3.22 14.13
CA ASP A 191 9.75 2.24 14.61
C ASP A 191 8.74 1.88 13.52
N GLN A 192 8.28 2.86 12.76
CA GLN A 192 7.39 2.64 11.63
C GLN A 192 8.05 1.76 10.57
N MET A 193 9.31 2.05 10.23
CA MET A 193 10.06 1.24 9.27
C MET A 193 10.27 -0.18 9.78
N SER A 194 10.66 -0.34 11.05
CA SER A 194 10.86 -1.65 11.67
C SER A 194 9.57 -2.46 11.68
N PHE A 195 8.44 -1.82 11.96
CA PHE A 195 7.12 -2.46 11.89
C PHE A 195 6.78 -2.94 10.48
N GLN A 196 6.97 -2.10 9.46
CA GLN A 196 6.74 -2.47 8.07
C GLN A 196 7.67 -3.61 7.61
N ASN A 197 8.92 -3.61 8.07
CA ASN A 197 9.87 -4.68 7.80
C ASN A 197 9.44 -6.02 8.43
N LEU A 198 8.94 -6.01 9.69
CA LEU A 198 8.40 -7.23 10.32
C LEU A 198 7.20 -7.78 9.53
N LEU A 199 6.31 -6.91 9.09
CA LEU A 199 5.15 -7.31 8.27
C LEU A 199 5.59 -7.90 6.92
N LEU A 200 6.61 -7.30 6.29
CA LEU A 200 7.17 -7.82 5.04
C LEU A 200 7.79 -9.21 5.23
N LEU A 201 8.61 -9.41 6.27
CA LEU A 201 9.22 -10.70 6.58
C LEU A 201 8.15 -11.76 6.86
N LEU A 202 7.13 -11.42 7.65
CA LEU A 202 6.00 -12.29 7.92
C LEU A 202 5.24 -12.62 6.63
N GLY A 203 4.99 -11.64 5.76
CA GLY A 203 4.33 -11.80 4.48
C GLY A 203 5.10 -12.71 3.52
N ILE A 204 6.41 -12.51 3.41
CA ILE A 204 7.29 -13.37 2.59
C ILE A 204 7.26 -14.81 3.13
N GLY A 205 7.41 -15.00 4.44
CA GLY A 205 7.34 -16.32 5.05
C GLY A 205 5.99 -17.01 4.82
N ALA A 206 4.88 -16.26 4.85
CA ALA A 206 3.55 -16.78 4.51
C ALA A 206 3.46 -17.21 3.04
N LEU A 207 3.98 -16.39 2.13
CA LEU A 207 4.02 -16.69 0.69
C LEU A 207 4.89 -17.91 0.38
N GLU A 208 6.01 -18.10 1.09
CA GLU A 208 6.87 -19.26 0.93
C GLU A 208 6.20 -20.55 1.43
N ARG A 209 5.52 -20.49 2.56
CA ARG A 209 4.92 -21.66 3.19
C ARG A 209 3.58 -22.06 2.58
N PHE A 210 2.72 -21.07 2.26
CA PHE A 210 1.31 -21.31 1.89
C PHE A 210 1.00 -20.90 0.45
N GLY A 211 1.97 -20.30 -0.27
CA GLY A 211 1.72 -19.70 -1.59
C GLY A 211 0.84 -18.48 -1.52
N GLU A 212 0.57 -17.86 -2.66
CA GLU A 212 -0.23 -16.62 -2.74
C GLU A 212 -1.76 -16.86 -2.54
N GLY A 213 -2.20 -18.11 -2.57
CA GLY A 213 -3.62 -18.45 -2.46
C GLY A 213 -4.28 -18.08 -1.11
N PHE A 214 -3.51 -17.70 -0.08
CA PHE A 214 -4.09 -17.17 1.15
C PHE A 214 -4.57 -15.72 1.01
N LEU A 215 -4.01 -14.96 0.05
CA LEU A 215 -4.38 -13.55 -0.16
C LEU A 215 -5.87 -13.38 -0.51
N PRO A 216 -6.42 -14.02 -1.56
CA PRO A 216 -7.86 -13.89 -1.81
C PRO A 216 -8.70 -14.33 -0.60
N ARG A 217 -8.29 -15.39 0.12
CA ARG A 217 -9.03 -15.86 1.30
C ARG A 217 -9.06 -14.84 2.44
N ILE A 218 -7.94 -14.14 2.71
CA ILE A 218 -7.95 -13.11 3.77
C ILE A 218 -8.71 -11.84 3.32
N PHE A 219 -8.66 -11.48 2.04
CA PHE A 219 -9.48 -10.39 1.51
C PHE A 219 -10.97 -10.70 1.66
N ASP A 220 -11.39 -11.89 1.21
CA ASP A 220 -12.79 -12.32 1.33
C ASP A 220 -13.25 -12.35 2.79
N ALA A 221 -12.43 -12.91 3.68
CA ALA A 221 -12.73 -12.97 5.11
C ALA A 221 -12.90 -11.57 5.74
N LEU A 222 -12.08 -10.59 5.34
CA LEU A 222 -12.20 -9.21 5.82
C LEU A 222 -13.42 -8.48 5.25
N TRP A 223 -13.83 -8.81 4.03
CA TRP A 223 -15.02 -8.25 3.41
C TRP A 223 -16.34 -8.85 3.94
N GLU A 224 -16.27 -10.04 4.54
CA GLU A 224 -17.42 -10.71 5.16
C GLU A 224 -17.65 -10.31 6.62
N GLU A 225 -16.68 -9.63 7.27
CA GLU A 225 -16.83 -9.16 8.64
C GLU A 225 -17.77 -7.95 8.70
N ASP A 226 -18.71 -7.98 9.61
CA ASP A 226 -19.69 -6.91 9.88
C ASP A 226 -19.50 -6.23 11.24
N GLU A 227 -18.59 -6.76 12.08
CA GLU A 227 -18.25 -6.21 13.37
C GLU A 227 -16.77 -5.83 13.46
N ILE A 228 -16.42 -4.91 14.36
CA ILE A 228 -15.03 -4.52 14.61
C ILE A 228 -14.19 -5.76 14.94
N VAL A 229 -13.14 -5.99 14.18
CA VAL A 229 -12.21 -7.09 14.36
C VAL A 229 -11.20 -6.74 15.45
N ASP A 230 -11.23 -7.46 16.56
CA ASP A 230 -10.20 -7.36 17.61
C ASP A 230 -8.95 -8.19 17.27
N GLY A 231 -7.94 -8.16 18.15
CA GLY A 231 -6.69 -8.88 17.93
C GLY A 231 -6.85 -10.40 17.82
N ALA A 232 -7.73 -10.99 18.62
CA ALA A 232 -7.95 -12.45 18.63
C ALA A 232 -8.73 -12.90 17.39
N ARG A 233 -9.72 -12.11 16.97
CA ARG A 233 -10.44 -12.35 15.73
C ARG A 233 -9.52 -12.20 14.51
N ALA A 234 -8.67 -11.16 14.50
CA ALA A 234 -7.68 -10.93 13.45
C ALA A 234 -6.72 -12.13 13.27
N GLU A 235 -6.21 -12.68 14.37
CA GLU A 235 -5.40 -13.90 14.32
C GLU A 235 -6.17 -15.09 13.76
N THR A 236 -7.42 -15.23 14.16
CA THR A 236 -8.28 -16.32 13.69
C THR A 236 -8.54 -16.21 12.18
N LEU A 237 -8.83 -15.01 11.69
CA LEU A 237 -9.02 -14.74 10.25
C LEU A 237 -7.75 -15.05 9.48
N LEU A 238 -6.61 -14.54 9.92
CA LEU A 238 -5.34 -14.79 9.23
C LEU A 238 -4.98 -16.28 9.27
N ALA A 239 -5.07 -16.94 10.42
CA ALA A 239 -4.79 -18.37 10.53
C ALA A 239 -5.71 -19.20 9.62
N GLY A 240 -6.99 -18.86 9.56
CA GLY A 240 -7.96 -19.51 8.67
C GLY A 240 -7.61 -19.31 7.19
N ALA A 241 -7.21 -18.10 6.81
CA ALA A 241 -6.79 -17.81 5.44
C ALA A 241 -5.50 -18.57 5.04
N LEU A 242 -4.55 -18.72 5.96
CA LEU A 242 -3.34 -19.51 5.75
C LEU A 242 -3.65 -21.01 5.60
N GLY A 243 -4.69 -21.53 6.26
CA GLY A 243 -5.10 -22.93 6.18
C GLY A 243 -4.82 -23.75 7.44
N PRO A 244 -4.83 -25.09 7.37
CA PRO A 244 -4.80 -25.97 8.54
C PRO A 244 -3.63 -25.71 9.50
N ASP A 245 -2.44 -25.45 8.97
CA ASP A 245 -1.23 -25.19 9.76
C ASP A 245 -1.04 -23.72 10.14
N GLY A 246 -1.96 -22.83 9.73
CA GLY A 246 -1.79 -21.38 9.84
C GLY A 246 -1.59 -20.91 11.27
N ARG A 247 -2.36 -21.45 12.22
CA ARG A 247 -2.25 -21.09 13.64
C ARG A 247 -0.90 -21.49 14.25
N GLU A 248 -0.46 -22.71 13.98
CA GLU A 248 0.82 -23.23 14.48
C GLU A 248 1.97 -22.45 13.87
N TRP A 249 1.90 -22.19 12.57
CA TRP A 249 2.90 -21.41 11.87
C TRP A 249 3.00 -19.99 12.43
N LEU A 250 1.89 -19.26 12.62
CA LEU A 250 1.90 -17.93 13.23
C LEU A 250 2.53 -17.96 14.63
N ALA A 251 2.17 -18.95 15.46
CA ALA A 251 2.72 -19.08 16.81
C ALA A 251 4.24 -19.38 16.82
N SER A 252 4.77 -19.93 15.74
CA SER A 252 6.20 -20.22 15.58
C SER A 252 7.03 -19.03 15.08
N ARG A 253 6.37 -17.94 14.63
CA ARG A 253 7.06 -16.79 14.05
C ARG A 253 7.48 -15.80 15.12
N ARG A 254 8.78 -15.49 15.13
CA ARG A 254 9.34 -14.49 16.07
C ARG A 254 8.90 -13.05 15.75
N GLU A 255 8.55 -12.80 14.50
CA GLU A 255 8.05 -11.51 14.02
C GLU A 255 6.63 -11.24 14.53
N PHE A 256 5.85 -12.28 14.80
CA PHE A 256 4.44 -12.22 15.19
C PHE A 256 4.23 -12.24 16.70
#